data_b1b47d9d31de3863d49ccdb9275eda4c
#
_entry.id   b1b47d9d31de3863d49ccdb9275eda4c
#
_cell.length_a   1.000
_cell.length_b   1.000
_cell.length_c   1.000
_cell.angle_alpha   90.00
_cell.angle_beta   90.00
_cell.angle_gamma   90.00
#
_symmetry.space_group_name_H-M   'P 1'
#
loop_
_entity.id
_entity.type
_entity.pdbx_description
1 polymer ?
#
loop_
_entity_poly.entity_id
_entity_poly.type
_entity_poly.pdbx_seq_one_letter_code
_entity_poly.pdbx_strand_id
1 'polypeptide(L)'
;MRGSRFSETQVVRILKEVEGGRVVKDVCREHGISETTYYNWKARYGGMVVSDVRRLKELDQENQRLKHMFAELSLENRALKDVIEKKL
;
A
#
# COMPACT_ATOMS: atom_id res chain seq x y z
N MET A 1 -4.02 -11.53 10.39
CA MET A 1 -3.45 -11.16 10.82
C MET A 1 -3.33 -10.33 11.12
N ARG A 2 -3.47 -10.27 11.27
CA ARG A 2 -3.19 -9.55 11.65
C ARG A 2 -2.46 -8.69 11.14
N GLY A 3 -2.56 -7.70 11.00
CA GLY A 3 -1.75 -6.81 10.30
C GLY A 3 -0.30 -6.96 10.65
N SER A 4 0.56 -6.61 9.77
CA SER A 4 1.97 -6.62 10.03
C SER A 4 2.32 -5.54 11.06
N ARG A 5 3.27 -5.83 11.94
CA ARG A 5 3.79 -4.86 12.89
C ARG A 5 4.63 -3.81 12.18
N PHE A 6 4.94 -4.03 10.93
CA PHE A 6 5.86 -3.20 10.18
C PHE A 6 5.14 -2.46 9.07
N SER A 7 5.45 -1.18 8.92
CA SER A 7 4.96 -0.41 7.79
C SER A 7 5.76 -0.78 6.56
N GLU A 8 5.23 -0.44 5.38
CA GLU A 8 5.92 -0.72 4.14
C GLU A 8 7.29 -0.05 4.09
N THR A 9 7.38 1.16 4.64
CA THR A 9 8.65 1.87 4.72
C THR A 9 9.66 1.10 5.56
N GLN A 10 9.22 0.55 6.69
CA GLN A 10 10.09 -0.23 7.56
C GLN A 10 10.54 -1.51 6.86
N VAL A 11 9.63 -2.15 6.12
CA VAL A 11 9.96 -3.36 5.38
C VAL A 11 11.08 -3.09 4.37
N VAL A 12 10.95 -2.00 3.61
CA VAL A 12 11.97 -1.64 2.63
C VAL A 12 13.30 -1.34 3.30
N ARG A 13 13.28 -0.69 4.46
CA ARG A 13 14.52 -0.41 5.20
C ARG A 13 15.20 -1.68 5.65
N ILE A 14 14.42 -2.66 6.13
CA ILE A 14 14.97 -3.93 6.56
C ILE A 14 15.61 -4.66 5.39
N LEU A 15 14.94 -4.66 4.23
CA LEU A 15 15.50 -5.26 3.03
C LEU A 15 16.81 -4.60 2.62
N LYS A 16 16.89 -3.29 2.79
CA LYS A 16 18.10 -2.53 2.47
C LYS A 16 19.27 -2.91 3.37
N GLU A 17 19.02 -3.26 4.61
CA GLU A 17 20.08 -3.69 5.51
C GLU A 17 20.78 -4.94 4.98
N VAL A 18 20.02 -5.88 4.43
CA VAL A 18 20.61 -7.09 3.85
C VAL A 18 21.36 -6.74 2.58
N GLU A 19 20.80 -5.88 1.74
CA GLU A 19 21.48 -5.45 0.52
C GLU A 19 22.79 -4.75 0.83
N GLY A 20 22.85 -4.08 1.98
CA GLY A 20 24.06 -3.41 2.44
C GLY A 20 25.14 -4.33 2.97
N GLY A 21 24.89 -5.63 3.01
CA GLY A 21 25.87 -6.62 3.40
C GLY A 21 25.60 -7.37 4.68
N ARG A 22 24.49 -7.08 5.37
CA ARG A 22 24.15 -7.80 6.59
C ARG A 22 23.61 -9.19 6.26
N VAL A 23 23.83 -10.12 7.18
CA VAL A 23 23.37 -11.49 7.02
C VAL A 23 21.86 -11.55 7.28
N VAL A 24 21.13 -12.28 6.42
CA VAL A 24 19.67 -12.41 6.54
C VAL A 24 19.26 -12.89 7.92
N LYS A 25 19.92 -13.91 8.44
CA LYS A 25 19.61 -14.46 9.75
C LYS A 25 19.68 -13.41 10.87
N ASP A 26 20.74 -12.61 10.84
CA ASP A 26 20.96 -11.59 11.87
C ASP A 26 19.90 -10.50 11.81
N VAL A 27 19.57 -10.06 10.60
CA VAL A 27 18.56 -9.03 10.40
C VAL A 27 17.19 -9.55 10.85
N CYS A 28 16.85 -10.77 10.49
CA CYS A 28 15.59 -11.38 10.92
C CYS A 28 15.49 -11.49 12.44
N ARG A 29 16.58 -11.91 13.08
CA ARG A 29 16.61 -12.04 14.52
C ARG A 29 16.44 -10.67 15.20
N GLU A 30 17.13 -9.67 14.68
CA GLU A 30 17.09 -8.32 15.25
C GLU A 30 15.68 -7.72 15.17
N HIS A 31 15.00 -7.97 14.08
CA HIS A 31 13.67 -7.40 13.87
C HIS A 31 12.53 -8.34 14.28
N GLY A 32 12.85 -9.53 14.74
CA GLY A 32 11.84 -10.46 15.25
C GLY A 32 10.96 -11.03 14.16
N ILE A 33 11.52 -11.29 12.99
CA ILE A 33 10.77 -11.89 11.87
C ILE A 33 11.42 -13.20 11.46
N SER A 34 10.66 -14.03 10.75
CA SER A 34 11.19 -15.28 10.22
C SER A 34 11.87 -15.01 8.88
N GLU A 35 12.72 -15.94 8.46
CA GLU A 35 13.34 -15.85 7.15
C GLU A 35 12.29 -15.95 6.04
N THR A 36 11.25 -16.74 6.29
CA THR A 36 10.14 -16.85 5.34
C THR A 36 9.50 -15.48 5.11
N THR A 37 9.26 -14.75 6.19
CA THR A 37 8.70 -13.40 6.09
C THR A 37 9.64 -12.50 5.29
N TYR A 38 10.94 -12.58 5.59
CA TYR A 38 11.93 -11.78 4.86
C TYR A 38 11.86 -12.03 3.36
N TYR A 39 11.82 -13.30 2.95
CA TYR A 39 11.80 -13.62 1.53
C TYR A 39 10.48 -13.26 0.86
N ASN A 40 9.38 -13.32 1.60
CA ASN A 40 8.10 -12.84 1.07
C ASN A 40 8.16 -11.33 0.83
N TRP A 41 8.76 -10.61 1.75
CA TRP A 41 8.95 -9.16 1.58
C TRP A 41 9.86 -8.85 0.40
N LYS A 42 10.92 -9.63 0.25
CA LYS A 42 11.86 -9.41 -0.85
C LYS A 42 11.18 -9.61 -2.19
N ALA A 43 10.32 -10.61 -2.30
CA ALA A 43 9.57 -10.84 -3.54
C ALA A 43 8.62 -9.70 -3.84
N ARG A 44 8.06 -9.09 -2.79
CA ARG A 44 7.05 -8.06 -2.95
C ARG A 44 7.62 -6.67 -3.12
N TYR A 45 8.67 -6.36 -2.38
CA TYR A 45 9.24 -5.01 -2.34
C TYR A 45 10.70 -4.92 -2.78
N GLY A 46 11.27 -6.02 -3.24
CA GLY A 46 12.68 -6.02 -3.64
C GLY A 46 12.92 -5.00 -4.74
N GLY A 47 13.99 -4.26 -4.60
CA GLY A 47 14.34 -3.23 -5.56
C GLY A 47 13.71 -1.87 -5.31
N MET A 48 12.76 -1.78 -4.39
CA MET A 48 12.14 -0.50 -4.06
C MET A 48 13.00 0.29 -3.08
N VAL A 49 12.89 1.59 -3.14
CA VAL A 49 13.45 2.48 -2.12
C VAL A 49 12.30 3.11 -1.35
N VAL A 50 12.63 3.71 -0.20
CA VAL A 50 11.61 4.29 0.68
C VAL A 50 10.74 5.30 -0.05
N SER A 51 11.33 6.10 -0.92
CA SER A 51 10.57 7.10 -1.68
C SER A 51 9.59 6.45 -2.64
N ASP A 52 9.92 5.28 -3.19
CA ASP A 52 9.01 4.56 -4.09
C ASP A 52 7.79 4.05 -3.33
N VAL A 53 8.01 3.53 -2.12
CA VAL A 53 6.90 3.04 -1.30
C VAL A 53 5.96 4.19 -0.94
N ARG A 54 6.54 5.33 -0.57
CA ARG A 54 5.75 6.51 -0.23
C ARG A 54 4.92 6.97 -1.43
N ARG A 55 5.53 6.97 -2.60
CA ARG A 55 4.84 7.35 -3.83
C ARG A 55 3.68 6.40 -4.14
N LEU A 56 3.89 5.10 -3.97
CA LEU A 56 2.82 4.13 -4.20
C LEU A 56 1.65 4.36 -3.26
N LYS A 57 1.94 4.67 -2.00
CA LYS A 57 0.88 4.95 -1.03
C LYS A 57 0.10 6.19 -1.41
N GLU A 58 0.80 7.23 -1.84
CA GLU A 58 0.16 8.47 -2.25
C GLU A 58 -0.75 8.25 -3.46
N LEU A 59 -0.26 7.47 -4.43
CA LEU A 59 -1.04 7.16 -5.61
C LEU A 59 -2.27 6.33 -5.27
N ASP A 60 -2.13 5.40 -4.35
CA ASP A 60 -3.26 4.57 -3.93
C ASP A 60 -4.33 5.42 -3.25
N GLN A 61 -3.91 6.32 -2.36
CA GLN A 61 -4.83 7.22 -1.67
C GLN A 61 -5.55 8.12 -2.67
N GLU A 62 -4.82 8.68 -3.62
CA GLU A 62 -5.40 9.54 -4.64
C GLU A 62 -6.41 8.77 -5.49
N ASN A 63 -6.06 7.54 -5.84
CA ASN A 63 -6.95 6.69 -6.62
C ASN A 63 -8.25 6.40 -5.88
N GLN A 64 -8.16 6.12 -4.58
CA GLN A 64 -9.34 5.88 -3.76
C GLN A 64 -10.20 7.13 -3.64
N ARG A 65 -9.56 8.29 -3.47
CA ARG A 65 -10.27 9.55 -3.40
C ARG A 65 -11.03 9.84 -4.68
N LEU A 66 -10.37 9.62 -5.82
CA LEU A 66 -10.99 9.85 -7.11
C LEU A 66 -12.17 8.90 -7.35
N LYS A 67 -12.03 7.65 -6.93
CA LYS A 67 -13.12 6.68 -7.06
C LYS A 67 -14.32 7.10 -6.23
N HIS A 68 -14.07 7.60 -5.03
CA HIS A 68 -15.13 8.06 -4.15
C HIS A 68 -15.86 9.26 -4.74
N MET A 69 -15.11 10.22 -5.26
CA MET A 69 -15.68 11.41 -5.90
C MET A 69 -16.52 11.02 -7.11
N PHE A 70 -16.04 10.08 -7.90
CA PHE A 70 -16.75 9.62 -9.08
C PHE A 70 -18.07 8.95 -8.68
N ALA A 71 -18.04 8.14 -7.63
CA ALA A 71 -19.24 7.46 -7.16
C ALA A 71 -20.29 8.48 -6.66
N GLU A 72 -19.86 9.50 -5.92
CA GLU A 72 -20.76 10.53 -5.45
C GLU A 72 -21.40 11.29 -6.62
N LEU A 73 -20.58 11.67 -7.57
CA LEU A 73 -21.06 12.41 -8.74
C LEU A 73 -22.05 11.58 -9.54
N SER A 74 -21.78 10.29 -9.70
CA SER A 74 -22.67 9.38 -10.42
C SER A 74 -24.01 9.25 -9.72
N LEU A 75 -24.01 9.19 -8.40
CA LEU A 75 -25.25 9.12 -7.63
C LEU A 75 -26.06 10.40 -7.76
N GLU A 76 -25.40 11.55 -7.71
CA GLU A 76 -26.08 12.84 -7.88
C GLU A 76 -26.71 12.95 -9.26
N ASN A 77 -25.98 12.56 -10.29
CA ASN A 77 -26.51 12.58 -11.66
C ASN A 77 -27.73 11.69 -11.78
N ARG A 78 -27.70 10.53 -11.18
CA ARG A 78 -28.82 9.60 -11.22
C ARG A 78 -30.03 10.17 -10.51
N ALA A 79 -29.83 10.77 -9.34
CA ALA A 79 -30.89 11.38 -8.57
C ALA A 79 -31.55 12.52 -9.34
N LEU A 80 -30.73 13.36 -9.95
CA LEU A 80 -31.26 14.47 -10.76
C LEU A 80 -32.07 13.97 -11.94
N LYS A 81 -31.58 12.94 -12.59
CA LYS A 81 -32.27 12.35 -13.73
C LYS A 81 -33.63 11.80 -13.32
N ASP A 82 -33.68 11.12 -12.17
CA ASP A 82 -34.91 10.57 -11.66
C ASP A 82 -35.94 11.67 -11.36
N VAL A 83 -35.47 12.78 -10.77
CA VAL A 83 -36.35 13.90 -10.47
C VAL A 83 -36.92 14.48 -11.75
N ILE A 84 -36.11 14.69 -12.76
CA ILE A 84 -36.56 15.23 -14.02
C ILE A 84 -37.58 14.31 -14.68
N GLU A 85 -37.32 13.02 -14.69
CA GLU A 85 -38.21 12.04 -15.29
C GLU A 85 -39.55 11.97 -14.59
N LYS A 86 -39.54 12.05 -13.27
CA LYS A 86 -40.77 11.99 -12.47
C LYS A 86 -41.61 13.21 -12.61
N LYS A 87 -41.01 14.32 -12.92
CA LYS A 87 -41.76 15.57 -13.09
C LYS A 87 -42.53 15.58 -14.40
N LEU A 88 -42.10 14.83 -15.32
CA LEU A 88 -42.74 14.71 -16.61
C LEU A 88 -43.88 13.70 -16.56
#